data_c0c2e54893fe90c22df0fa421f08c9df
#
_entry.id   c0c2e54893fe90c22df0fa421f08c9df
#
_cell.length_a   1.000
_cell.length_b   1.000
_cell.length_c   1.000
_cell.angle_alpha   90.00
_cell.angle_beta   90.00
_cell.angle_gamma   90.00
#
_symmetry.space_group_name_H-M   'P 1'
#
loop_
_entity.id
_entity.type
_entity.pdbx_description
1 polymer ?
#
loop_
_entity_poly.entity_id
_entity_poly.type
_entity_poly.pdbx_seq_one_letter_code
_entity_poly.pdbx_strand_id
1 'polypeptide(L)'
;MARQQTLKQAKVATGSEKHLYTFEVLIVSGPLALSFVKKNKVISRTIQMRGDQTLEQLHQAIFSAFEREEEHMYEFQVGGKGPMDPQARRYELGLDDGDAGQEARAAGDVERTRIGMLGVKENEAFGYWFDFGDNWWHQINVLAIEEKAGRGKYPKVTKRVGKSPPQYVDWDEEEE
;
A
#
# COMPACT_ATOMS: atom_id res chain seq x y z
N MET A 1 28.65 -1.34 -8.23
CA MET A 1 27.56 -0.41 -8.58
C MET A 1 26.36 -0.47 -7.63
N ALA A 2 25.99 -1.61 -7.08
CA ALA A 2 24.86 -1.72 -6.12
C ALA A 2 25.06 -0.95 -4.80
N ARG A 3 26.26 -0.82 -4.29
CA ARG A 3 26.57 -0.09 -3.03
C ARG A 3 26.36 1.42 -3.10
N GLN A 4 26.47 2.04 -4.27
CA GLN A 4 26.28 3.49 -4.41
C GLN A 4 24.81 3.90 -4.47
N GLN A 5 23.93 3.03 -4.95
CA GLN A 5 22.49 3.29 -4.95
C GLN A 5 21.87 3.17 -3.55
N THR A 6 22.34 2.24 -2.74
CA THR A 6 21.88 2.08 -1.34
C THR A 6 22.28 3.28 -0.47
N LEU A 7 23.46 3.85 -0.69
CA LEU A 7 23.93 5.03 0.04
C LEU A 7 23.20 6.34 -0.35
N LYS A 8 22.72 6.46 -1.60
CA LYS A 8 21.90 7.60 -2.03
C LYS A 8 20.48 7.57 -1.44
N GLN A 9 19.91 6.40 -1.24
CA GLN A 9 18.58 6.26 -0.61
C GLN A 9 18.62 6.60 0.89
N ALA A 10 19.69 6.28 1.59
CA ALA A 10 19.84 6.60 3.02
C ALA A 10 19.93 8.11 3.30
N LYS A 11 20.39 8.92 2.34
CA LYS A 11 20.51 10.39 2.51
C LYS A 11 19.21 11.17 2.37
N VAL A 12 18.16 10.60 1.77
CA VAL A 12 16.87 11.26 1.59
C VAL A 12 16.00 11.17 2.86
N ALA A 13 16.34 10.31 3.80
CA ALA A 13 15.53 9.97 4.97
C ALA A 13 15.61 10.98 6.13
N THR A 14 16.56 11.94 6.12
CA THR A 14 16.71 12.90 7.22
C THR A 14 15.61 13.96 7.20
N GLY A 15 14.63 13.81 8.08
CA GLY A 15 13.50 14.73 8.23
C GLY A 15 12.14 14.13 7.86
N SER A 16 12.09 13.19 6.92
CA SER A 16 10.86 12.54 6.46
C SER A 16 10.17 11.69 7.53
N GLU A 17 10.90 11.26 8.55
CA GLU A 17 10.36 10.44 9.65
C GLU A 17 9.29 11.19 10.48
N LYS A 18 9.37 12.51 10.52
CA LYS A 18 8.43 13.36 11.28
C LYS A 18 7.24 13.82 10.44
N HIS A 19 7.31 13.64 9.14
CA HIS A 19 6.26 14.05 8.22
C HIS A 19 4.97 13.26 8.45
N LEU A 20 3.86 13.91 8.18
CA LEU A 20 2.55 13.28 8.07
C LEU A 20 2.22 13.06 6.62
N TYR A 21 2.00 11.80 6.24
CA TYR A 21 1.58 11.40 4.90
C TYR A 21 0.07 11.15 4.91
N THR A 22 -0.63 11.70 3.94
CA THR A 22 -2.03 11.41 3.68
C THR A 22 -2.15 10.64 2.38
N PHE A 23 -2.60 9.40 2.48
CA PHE A 23 -2.77 8.48 1.36
C PHE A 23 -4.25 8.22 1.10
N GLU A 24 -4.64 8.28 -0.16
CA GLU A 24 -5.93 7.77 -0.61
C GLU A 24 -5.71 6.40 -1.26
N VAL A 25 -6.28 5.36 -0.68
CA VAL A 25 -6.16 3.99 -1.16
C VAL A 25 -7.44 3.61 -1.89
N LEU A 26 -7.34 3.37 -3.21
CA LEU A 26 -8.46 2.98 -4.06
C LEU A 26 -8.33 1.51 -4.45
N ILE A 27 -9.43 0.77 -4.38
CA ILE A 27 -9.50 -0.54 -5.02
C ILE A 27 -9.72 -0.32 -6.52
N VAL A 28 -8.79 -0.79 -7.34
CA VAL A 28 -8.85 -0.63 -8.80
C VAL A 28 -9.24 -1.92 -9.52
N SER A 29 -9.00 -3.08 -8.90
CA SER A 29 -9.37 -4.39 -9.44
C SER A 29 -9.42 -5.43 -8.33
N GLY A 30 -10.23 -6.47 -8.52
CA GLY A 30 -10.37 -7.58 -7.59
C GLY A 30 -11.61 -8.41 -7.88
N PRO A 31 -11.88 -9.44 -7.07
CA PRO A 31 -13.09 -10.25 -7.18
C PRO A 31 -14.31 -9.47 -6.67
N LEU A 32 -14.83 -8.58 -7.50
CA LEU A 32 -15.94 -7.69 -7.20
C LEU A 32 -17.18 -8.09 -8.02
N ALA A 33 -18.29 -8.31 -7.33
CA ALA A 33 -19.58 -8.54 -7.97
C ALA A 33 -20.07 -7.28 -8.71
N LEU A 34 -20.66 -7.45 -9.88
CA LEU A 34 -21.18 -6.32 -10.68
C LEU A 34 -22.22 -5.51 -9.94
N SER A 35 -23.10 -6.16 -9.17
CA SER A 35 -24.10 -5.50 -8.34
C SER A 35 -23.46 -4.59 -7.29
N PHE A 36 -22.38 -5.03 -6.68
CA PHE A 36 -21.62 -4.25 -5.72
C PHE A 36 -20.97 -3.03 -6.36
N VAL A 37 -20.31 -3.21 -7.50
CA VAL A 37 -19.64 -2.12 -8.24
C VAL A 37 -20.62 -1.07 -8.73
N LYS A 38 -21.82 -1.47 -9.16
CA LYS A 38 -22.88 -0.54 -9.57
C LYS A 38 -23.31 0.39 -8.44
N LYS A 39 -23.36 -0.11 -7.22
CA LYS A 39 -23.73 0.65 -6.01
C LYS A 39 -22.55 1.42 -5.42
N ASN A 40 -21.32 0.96 -5.63
CA ASN A 40 -20.12 1.50 -5.08
C ASN A 40 -19.09 1.76 -6.19
N LYS A 41 -19.29 2.81 -6.96
CA LYS A 41 -18.46 3.15 -8.13
C LYS A 41 -17.02 3.51 -7.76
N VAL A 42 -16.85 4.08 -6.59
CA VAL A 42 -15.55 4.40 -6.01
C VAL A 42 -15.49 3.73 -4.64
N ILE A 43 -14.41 2.98 -4.41
CA ILE A 43 -14.15 2.32 -3.13
C ILE A 43 -12.78 2.77 -2.67
N SER A 44 -12.75 3.69 -1.72
CA SER A 44 -11.50 4.26 -1.23
C SER A 44 -11.48 4.45 0.28
N ARG A 45 -10.26 4.52 0.80
CA ARG A 45 -9.98 4.84 2.21
C ARG A 45 -8.84 5.84 2.24
N THR A 46 -9.02 6.92 2.98
CA THR A 46 -7.94 7.89 3.21
C THR A 46 -7.31 7.60 4.55
N ILE A 47 -5.99 7.42 4.54
CA ILE A 47 -5.21 6.99 5.69
C ILE A 47 -4.10 8.00 5.91
N GLN A 48 -3.98 8.50 7.13
CA GLN A 48 -2.86 9.30 7.57
C GLN A 48 -1.88 8.47 8.37
N MET A 49 -0.59 8.61 8.09
CA MET A 49 0.46 7.97 8.85
C MET A 49 1.75 8.78 8.86
N ARG A 50 2.59 8.51 9.85
CA ARG A 50 3.87 9.20 9.99
C ARG A 50 4.95 8.54 9.14
N GLY A 51 5.94 9.31 8.76
CA GLY A 51 7.06 8.83 7.98
C GLY A 51 7.94 7.79 8.68
N ASP A 52 7.90 7.72 10.03
CA ASP A 52 8.60 6.70 10.82
C ASP A 52 7.87 5.35 10.91
N GLN A 53 6.64 5.29 10.44
CA GLN A 53 5.86 4.06 10.36
C GLN A 53 6.23 3.24 9.12
N THR A 54 6.03 1.93 9.19
CA THR A 54 6.48 0.98 8.17
C THR A 54 5.41 0.69 7.11
N LEU A 55 5.83 0.10 6.00
CA LEU A 55 4.92 -0.44 5.00
C LEU A 55 4.02 -1.56 5.54
N GLU A 56 4.53 -2.36 6.47
CA GLU A 56 3.71 -3.34 7.16
C GLU A 56 2.56 -2.68 7.93
N GLN A 57 2.82 -1.58 8.62
CA GLN A 57 1.79 -0.81 9.32
C GLN A 57 0.78 -0.19 8.34
N LEU A 58 1.22 0.22 7.14
CA LEU A 58 0.30 0.64 6.07
C LEU A 58 -0.58 -0.52 5.60
N HIS A 59 0.00 -1.70 5.38
CA HIS A 59 -0.77 -2.90 5.06
C HIS A 59 -1.83 -3.19 6.11
N GLN A 60 -1.45 -3.19 7.39
CA GLN A 60 -2.40 -3.41 8.49
C GLN A 60 -3.52 -2.36 8.51
N ALA A 61 -3.20 -1.11 8.25
CA ALA A 61 -4.18 -0.04 8.15
C ALA A 61 -5.15 -0.24 6.98
N ILE A 62 -4.65 -0.64 5.81
CA ILE A 62 -5.48 -0.96 4.63
C ILE A 62 -6.37 -2.16 4.90
N PHE A 63 -5.79 -3.23 5.45
CA PHE A 63 -6.49 -4.46 5.82
C PHE A 63 -7.69 -4.17 6.72
N SER A 64 -7.47 -3.43 7.80
CA SER A 64 -8.51 -3.03 8.74
C SER A 64 -9.52 -2.04 8.13
N ALA A 65 -9.06 -1.08 7.32
CA ALA A 65 -9.91 -0.06 6.72
C ALA A 65 -10.92 -0.65 5.73
N PHE A 66 -10.56 -1.71 5.02
CA PHE A 66 -11.45 -2.45 4.14
C PHE A 66 -12.14 -3.64 4.82
N GLU A 67 -12.00 -3.77 6.13
CA GLU A 67 -12.68 -4.81 6.94
C GLU A 67 -12.39 -6.24 6.44
N ARG A 68 -11.15 -6.49 6.03
CA ARG A 68 -10.70 -7.81 5.61
C ARG A 68 -10.48 -8.71 6.83
N GLU A 69 -10.65 -10.01 6.65
CA GLU A 69 -10.62 -10.98 7.75
C GLU A 69 -9.45 -11.93 7.66
N GLU A 70 -9.04 -12.33 6.46
CA GLU A 70 -7.97 -13.29 6.25
C GLU A 70 -6.73 -12.63 5.65
N GLU A 71 -5.59 -12.87 6.29
CA GLU A 71 -4.29 -12.43 5.81
C GLU A 71 -3.82 -13.26 4.61
N HIS A 72 -3.20 -12.58 3.66
CA HIS A 72 -2.57 -13.14 2.49
C HIS A 72 -1.26 -12.43 2.17
N MET A 73 -0.48 -12.98 1.27
CA MET A 73 0.73 -12.35 0.74
C MET A 73 0.38 -11.03 0.04
N TYR A 74 1.26 -10.06 0.16
CA TYR A 74 1.08 -8.76 -0.44
C TYR A 74 2.41 -8.13 -0.87
N GLU A 75 2.30 -7.11 -1.72
CA GLU A 75 3.44 -6.40 -2.29
C GLU A 75 3.08 -4.93 -2.49
N PHE A 76 4.03 -4.03 -2.20
CA PHE A 76 3.96 -2.64 -2.63
C PHE A 76 4.86 -2.40 -3.83
N GLN A 77 4.41 -1.57 -4.79
CA GLN A 77 5.16 -1.19 -5.99
C GLN A 77 5.34 0.33 -5.99
N VAL A 78 6.57 0.80 -5.82
CA VAL A 78 6.89 2.23 -5.62
C VAL A 78 7.84 2.73 -6.69
N GLY A 79 7.65 3.96 -7.14
CA GLY A 79 8.53 4.64 -8.08
C GLY A 79 8.26 4.33 -9.55
N GLY A 80 7.13 3.69 -9.84
CA GLY A 80 6.63 3.48 -11.19
C GLY A 80 5.49 4.45 -11.52
N LYS A 81 4.65 4.04 -12.47
CA LYS A 81 3.47 4.82 -12.93
C LYS A 81 2.17 4.43 -12.20
N GLY A 82 2.28 3.71 -11.11
CA GLY A 82 1.14 3.21 -10.34
C GLY A 82 1.16 1.69 -10.20
N PRO A 83 0.01 1.06 -9.87
CA PRO A 83 -0.05 -0.39 -9.71
C PRO A 83 0.26 -1.14 -11.01
N MET A 84 0.81 -2.33 -10.88
CA MET A 84 1.20 -3.23 -11.97
C MET A 84 2.35 -2.76 -12.86
N ASP A 85 3.06 -1.71 -12.50
CA ASP A 85 4.20 -1.25 -13.29
C ASP A 85 5.42 -2.17 -13.06
N PRO A 86 5.94 -2.85 -14.11
CA PRO A 86 7.09 -3.75 -13.97
C PRO A 86 8.40 -3.01 -13.66
N GLN A 87 8.45 -1.69 -13.82
CA GLN A 87 9.62 -0.85 -13.51
C GLN A 87 9.64 -0.37 -12.06
N ALA A 88 8.54 -0.57 -11.32
CA ALA A 88 8.46 -0.16 -9.92
C ALA A 88 9.38 -1.00 -9.02
N ARG A 89 9.86 -0.37 -7.96
CA ARG A 89 10.56 -1.06 -6.87
C ARG A 89 9.53 -1.84 -6.06
N ARG A 90 9.84 -3.09 -5.74
CA ARG A 90 8.94 -3.99 -5.02
C ARG A 90 9.36 -4.13 -3.56
N TYR A 91 8.38 -4.07 -2.69
CA TYR A 91 8.54 -4.30 -1.25
C TYR A 91 7.59 -5.41 -0.82
N GLU A 92 8.15 -6.45 -0.23
CA GLU A 92 7.46 -7.70 0.10
C GLU A 92 7.68 -8.09 1.56
N LEU A 93 6.87 -9.06 2.03
CA LEU A 93 7.09 -9.72 3.32
C LEU A 93 8.28 -10.67 3.24
N GLY A 94 9.08 -10.66 4.32
CA GLY A 94 10.03 -11.74 4.63
C GLY A 94 10.96 -12.11 3.49
N LEU A 95 11.93 -11.25 3.22
CA LEU A 95 13.10 -11.67 2.47
C LEU A 95 13.89 -12.63 3.37
N ASP A 96 13.54 -13.91 3.28
CA ASP A 96 14.30 -14.95 3.98
C ASP A 96 15.62 -15.16 3.25
N ASP A 97 16.71 -15.14 3.99
CA ASP A 97 18.10 -15.21 3.48
C ASP A 97 18.43 -16.47 2.65
N GLY A 98 17.42 -17.33 2.42
CA GLY A 98 17.58 -18.61 1.75
C GLY A 98 17.16 -18.69 0.29
N ASP A 99 16.47 -17.70 -0.27
CA ASP A 99 15.95 -17.74 -1.64
C ASP A 99 16.57 -16.65 -2.54
N ALA A 100 17.82 -16.86 -2.90
CA ALA A 100 18.62 -15.94 -3.72
C ALA A 100 17.99 -15.62 -5.11
N GLY A 101 16.97 -16.35 -5.53
CA GLY A 101 16.27 -16.12 -6.80
C GLY A 101 15.22 -15.02 -6.71
N GLN A 102 14.63 -14.79 -5.55
CA GLN A 102 13.63 -13.73 -5.32
C GLN A 102 14.27 -12.43 -4.81
N GLU A 103 15.37 -12.49 -4.08
CA GLU A 103 16.10 -11.33 -3.56
C GLU A 103 16.51 -10.32 -4.65
N ALA A 104 16.78 -10.77 -5.86
CA ALA A 104 17.19 -9.90 -6.97
C ALA A 104 16.09 -8.96 -7.46
N ARG A 105 14.83 -9.14 -7.05
CA ARG A 105 13.67 -8.36 -7.50
C ARG A 105 13.08 -7.47 -6.44
N ALA A 106 13.23 -7.78 -5.16
CA ALA A 106 12.69 -6.98 -4.08
C ALA A 106 13.63 -5.84 -3.71
N ALA A 107 13.09 -4.61 -3.64
CA ALA A 107 13.83 -3.43 -3.20
C ALA A 107 13.99 -3.38 -1.69
N GLY A 108 13.11 -4.05 -0.94
CA GLY A 108 13.16 -4.09 0.51
C GLY A 108 12.03 -4.91 1.14
N ASP A 109 12.15 -5.03 2.45
CA ASP A 109 11.23 -5.71 3.33
C ASP A 109 10.24 -4.71 3.94
N VAL A 110 8.95 -5.04 3.92
CA VAL A 110 7.89 -4.17 4.42
C VAL A 110 7.98 -3.90 5.93
N GLU A 111 8.54 -4.83 6.71
CA GLU A 111 8.74 -4.67 8.16
C GLU A 111 9.83 -3.65 8.51
N ARG A 112 10.79 -3.47 7.62
CA ARG A 112 11.96 -2.62 7.81
C ARG A 112 11.92 -1.33 7.02
N THR A 113 11.02 -1.22 6.03
CA THR A 113 10.92 -0.03 5.17
C THR A 113 9.90 0.94 5.75
N ARG A 114 10.38 2.12 6.11
CA ARG A 114 9.53 3.20 6.62
C ARG A 114 8.96 4.04 5.48
N ILE A 115 7.81 4.61 5.70
CA ILE A 115 7.11 5.47 4.72
C ILE A 115 8.01 6.61 4.24
N GLY A 116 8.71 7.27 5.16
CA GLY A 116 9.64 8.36 4.83
C GLY A 116 10.83 7.97 3.98
N MET A 117 11.12 6.67 3.85
CA MET A 117 12.22 6.14 3.02
C MET A 117 11.81 5.87 1.57
N LEU A 118 10.51 5.93 1.25
CA LEU A 118 10.02 5.57 -0.08
C LEU A 118 10.36 6.61 -1.16
N GLY A 119 10.61 7.86 -0.77
CA GLY A 119 10.87 8.96 -1.70
C GLY A 119 9.64 9.41 -2.49
N VAL A 120 8.45 9.05 -2.05
CA VAL A 120 7.20 9.49 -2.68
C VAL A 120 6.94 10.97 -2.40
N LYS A 121 6.34 11.63 -3.38
CA LYS A 121 5.98 13.05 -3.33
C LYS A 121 4.48 13.24 -3.49
N GLU A 122 4.00 14.42 -3.10
CA GLU A 122 2.61 14.80 -3.33
C GLU A 122 2.23 14.63 -4.80
N ASN A 123 1.02 14.16 -5.04
CA ASN A 123 0.45 13.86 -6.35
C ASN A 123 1.07 12.68 -7.10
N GLU A 124 1.98 11.95 -6.49
CA GLU A 124 2.44 10.67 -7.03
C GLU A 124 1.52 9.53 -6.60
N ALA A 125 1.58 8.44 -7.35
CA ALA A 125 0.84 7.21 -7.05
C ALA A 125 1.79 6.03 -6.98
N PHE A 126 1.45 5.07 -6.12
CA PHE A 126 2.11 3.78 -6.06
C PHE A 126 1.07 2.65 -5.92
N GLY A 127 1.53 1.42 -6.07
CA GLY A 127 0.67 0.26 -6.10
C GLY A 127 0.71 -0.57 -4.82
N TYR A 128 -0.37 -1.27 -4.57
CA TYR A 128 -0.48 -2.28 -3.53
C TYR A 128 -1.28 -3.47 -4.04
N TRP A 129 -0.68 -4.63 -3.99
CA TRP A 129 -1.26 -5.89 -4.44
C TRP A 129 -1.44 -6.81 -3.24
N PHE A 130 -2.66 -7.16 -2.94
CA PHE A 130 -3.03 -8.04 -1.83
C PHE A 130 -3.66 -9.32 -2.36
N ASP A 131 -3.26 -10.45 -1.80
CA ASP A 131 -3.71 -11.78 -2.18
C ASP A 131 -3.36 -12.15 -3.64
N PHE A 132 -2.25 -12.84 -3.82
CA PHE A 132 -1.75 -13.21 -5.15
C PHE A 132 -2.65 -14.21 -5.89
N GLY A 133 -3.58 -14.89 -5.17
CA GLY A 133 -4.61 -15.74 -5.76
C GLY A 133 -5.80 -14.93 -6.27
N ASP A 134 -6.39 -14.09 -5.42
CA ASP A 134 -7.58 -13.31 -5.75
C ASP A 134 -7.29 -11.96 -6.43
N ASN A 135 -6.05 -11.49 -6.35
CA ASN A 135 -5.58 -10.29 -7.06
C ASN A 135 -6.36 -9.01 -6.72
N TRP A 136 -6.33 -8.61 -5.47
CA TRP A 136 -6.79 -7.30 -5.04
C TRP A 136 -5.76 -6.23 -5.37
N TRP A 137 -5.99 -5.45 -6.41
CA TRP A 137 -5.13 -4.35 -6.82
C TRP A 137 -5.65 -3.01 -6.31
N HIS A 138 -4.72 -2.23 -5.74
CA HIS A 138 -5.02 -0.91 -5.19
C HIS A 138 -4.06 0.12 -5.78
N GLN A 139 -4.58 1.32 -6.02
CA GLN A 139 -3.77 2.51 -6.27
C GLN A 139 -3.74 3.35 -5.01
N ILE A 140 -2.55 3.78 -4.62
CA ILE A 140 -2.35 4.66 -3.47
C ILE A 140 -1.87 6.02 -4.00
N ASN A 141 -2.72 7.03 -3.82
CA ASN A 141 -2.39 8.39 -4.19
C ASN A 141 -1.82 9.13 -2.98
N VAL A 142 -0.71 9.81 -3.15
CA VAL A 142 -0.12 10.68 -2.13
C VAL A 142 -0.83 12.03 -2.21
N LEU A 143 -1.79 12.28 -1.32
CA LEU A 143 -2.59 13.51 -1.35
C LEU A 143 -1.85 14.69 -0.72
N ALA A 144 -1.14 14.47 0.38
CA ALA A 144 -0.42 15.51 1.10
C ALA A 144 0.75 14.93 1.90
N ILE A 145 1.79 15.74 2.05
CA ILE A 145 2.91 15.49 2.95
C ILE A 145 3.10 16.77 3.77
N GLU A 146 2.79 16.69 5.06
CA GLU A 146 2.94 17.80 6.00
C GLU A 146 4.23 17.63 6.82
N GLU A 147 4.85 18.74 7.20
CA GLU A 147 6.14 18.71 7.92
C GLU A 147 6.08 18.01 9.27
N LYS A 148 4.94 18.05 9.94
CA LYS A 148 4.74 17.44 11.26
C LYS A 148 3.39 16.74 11.36
N ALA A 149 3.40 15.56 11.97
CA ALA A 149 2.18 14.90 12.41
C ALA A 149 1.63 15.62 13.65
N GLY A 150 0.31 15.80 13.69
CA GLY A 150 -0.39 16.25 14.88
C GLY A 150 -0.34 15.21 16.01
N ARG A 151 -0.83 15.59 17.18
CA ARG A 151 -1.02 14.66 18.29
C ARG A 151 -2.10 13.66 17.95
N GLY A 152 -1.90 12.42 18.33
CA GLY A 152 -2.87 11.34 18.10
C GLY A 152 -2.21 10.04 17.74
N LYS A 153 -3.06 9.05 17.49
CA LYS A 153 -2.62 7.71 17.07
C LYS A 153 -2.65 7.62 15.55
N TYR A 154 -1.56 7.13 14.99
CA TYR A 154 -1.43 6.82 13.57
C TYR A 154 -1.03 5.34 13.40
N PRO A 155 -1.42 4.67 12.32
CA PRO A 155 -2.22 5.16 11.20
C PRO A 155 -3.65 5.50 11.58
N LYS A 156 -4.25 6.47 10.88
CA LYS A 156 -5.61 6.94 11.13
C LYS A 156 -6.40 7.01 9.84
N VAL A 157 -7.56 6.36 9.80
CA VAL A 157 -8.51 6.46 8.69
C VAL A 157 -9.33 7.73 8.86
N THR A 158 -9.26 8.64 7.90
CA THR A 158 -9.93 9.94 7.97
C THR A 158 -11.15 10.05 7.05
N LYS A 159 -11.22 9.21 6.01
CA LYS A 159 -12.33 9.24 5.04
C LYS A 159 -12.57 7.85 4.48
N ARG A 160 -13.84 7.52 4.28
CA ARG A 160 -14.29 6.28 3.62
C ARG A 160 -15.26 6.65 2.52
N VAL A 161 -15.03 6.14 1.30
CA VAL A 161 -15.93 6.25 0.15
C VAL A 161 -16.27 4.86 -0.33
N GLY A 162 -17.54 4.57 -0.50
CA GLY A 162 -18.02 3.23 -0.83
C GLY A 162 -17.95 2.26 0.34
N LYS A 163 -18.73 1.21 0.26
CA LYS A 163 -18.71 0.13 1.25
C LYS A 163 -17.46 -0.75 1.07
N SER A 164 -17.04 -1.39 2.14
CA SER A 164 -16.04 -2.45 2.06
C SER A 164 -16.60 -3.64 1.29
N PRO A 165 -15.96 -4.07 0.18
CA PRO A 165 -16.41 -5.27 -0.50
C PRO A 165 -16.15 -6.50 0.37
N PRO A 166 -16.97 -7.56 0.27
CA PRO A 166 -16.66 -8.84 0.87
C PRO A 166 -15.30 -9.33 0.36
N GLN A 167 -14.48 -9.87 1.24
CA GLN A 167 -13.17 -10.42 0.84
C GLN A 167 -13.35 -11.60 -0.12
N TYR A 168 -14.39 -12.39 0.11
CA TYR A 168 -14.78 -13.50 -0.75
C TYR A 168 -16.21 -13.29 -1.22
N VAL A 169 -16.42 -13.39 -2.54
CA VAL A 169 -17.73 -13.23 -3.15
C VAL A 169 -18.41 -14.59 -3.22
N ASP A 170 -19.65 -14.66 -2.76
CA ASP A 170 -20.52 -15.81 -3.01
C ASP A 170 -21.20 -15.63 -4.38
N TRP A 171 -20.63 -16.27 -5.40
CA TRP A 171 -21.10 -16.15 -6.76
C TRP A 171 -22.47 -16.82 -6.97
N ASP A 172 -22.84 -17.77 -6.11
CA ASP A 172 -24.12 -18.47 -6.19
C ASP A 172 -25.29 -17.58 -5.77
N GLU A 173 -25.06 -16.60 -4.89
CA GLU A 173 -26.07 -15.61 -4.52
C GLU A 173 -26.30 -14.51 -5.58
N GLU A 174 -25.41 -14.37 -6.55
CA GLU A 174 -25.48 -13.32 -7.58
C GLU A 174 -26.33 -13.73 -8.80
N GLU A 175 -26.65 -15.00 -8.99
CA GLU A 175 -27.46 -15.50 -10.11
C GLU A 175 -28.99 -15.44 -9.85
N GLU A 176 -29.42 -15.01 -8.64
CA GLU A 176 -30.82 -14.76 -8.30
C GLU A 176 -31.17 -13.25 -8.44
#